data_6582b8ac3660067234f2a43cf889bcd4
#
_entry.id   6582b8ac3660067234f2a43cf889bcd4
#
_cell.length_a   1.000
_cell.length_b   1.000
_cell.length_c   1.000
_cell.angle_alpha   90.00
_cell.angle_beta   90.00
_cell.angle_gamma   90.00
#
_symmetry.space_group_name_H-M   'P 1'
#
loop_
_entity.id
_entity.type
_entity.pdbx_description
1 polymer ?
#
loop_
_entity_poly.entity_id
_entity_poly.type
_entity_poly.pdbx_seq_one_letter_code
_entity_poly.pdbx_strand_id
1 'polypeptide(L)'
;MDGRHDDVLLIHGLASSSHIWDVVAPRLVRLGHHPVAYDQRGHGRSSKPSSGYGFERTTADAVAVIRATRLRRPLVVGHSWGANVALELAARHPRLVSGAILLEGGFSSMRDRFDWRTAKRVLSPPAFGGIPVEAFLSGIPEHTGLARTPEIETVVLSLVRVDGHGRVHPRLARANHLKILHALWAQDTDVLLRRVRVPTLVLAARTRDVAPDQADFARAKADAARRVRAIGSPITFEWIEGIHDVPLQRPEAVARRIARFARDARTFAGGARRMKGRWRSSS
;
A
#
# COMPACT_ATOMS: atom_id res chain seq x y z
N MET A 1 -28.54 10.81 -11.59
CA MET A 1 -27.25 10.16 -11.28
C MET A 1 -27.09 10.27 -9.77
N ASP A 2 -27.20 9.14 -9.05
CA ASP A 2 -26.99 9.14 -7.60
C ASP A 2 -25.55 9.57 -7.31
N GLY A 3 -25.38 10.75 -6.73
CA GLY A 3 -24.08 11.35 -6.41
C GLY A 3 -23.33 10.65 -5.27
N ARG A 4 -23.28 9.32 -5.29
CA ARG A 4 -22.50 8.52 -4.35
C ARG A 4 -21.07 8.44 -4.85
N HIS A 5 -20.20 9.23 -4.24
CA HIS A 5 -18.78 9.06 -4.36
C HIS A 5 -18.39 7.68 -3.79
N ASP A 6 -17.50 6.96 -4.50
CA ASP A 6 -16.92 5.75 -3.93
C ASP A 6 -15.85 6.15 -2.90
N ASP A 7 -16.04 5.68 -1.69
CA ASP A 7 -15.05 5.85 -0.63
C ASP A 7 -13.78 5.04 -0.93
N VAL A 8 -12.62 5.65 -0.79
CA VAL A 8 -11.31 5.02 -0.99
C VAL A 8 -10.46 5.24 0.24
N LEU A 9 -10.02 4.18 0.89
CA LEU A 9 -9.02 4.25 1.97
C LEU A 9 -7.63 4.03 1.38
N LEU A 10 -6.72 4.99 1.60
CA LEU A 10 -5.35 4.98 1.10
C LEU A 10 -4.37 4.70 2.24
N ILE A 11 -3.59 3.62 2.13
CA ILE A 11 -2.67 3.13 3.18
C ILE A 11 -1.24 3.17 2.64
N HIS A 12 -0.37 3.95 3.27
CA HIS A 12 1.03 4.13 2.86
C HIS A 12 1.95 2.96 3.27
N GLY A 13 3.17 2.96 2.75
CA GLY A 13 4.20 1.96 3.00
C GLY A 13 4.98 2.14 4.31
N LEU A 14 5.92 1.22 4.58
CA LEU A 14 6.89 1.33 5.68
C LEU A 14 7.83 2.52 5.43
N ALA A 15 8.16 3.25 6.50
CA ALA A 15 8.97 4.46 6.44
C ALA A 15 8.43 5.55 5.49
N SER A 16 7.11 5.56 5.26
CA SER A 16 6.39 6.52 4.45
C SER A 16 5.40 7.33 5.33
N SER A 17 4.48 8.05 4.73
CA SER A 17 3.39 8.77 5.39
C SER A 17 2.18 8.88 4.47
N SER A 18 1.07 9.42 4.97
CA SER A 18 -0.12 9.72 4.17
C SER A 18 0.18 10.63 2.98
N HIS A 19 1.23 11.45 3.07
CA HIS A 19 1.64 12.38 2.01
C HIS A 19 2.10 11.72 0.71
N ILE A 20 2.43 10.41 0.69
CA ILE A 20 2.67 9.69 -0.57
C ILE A 20 1.45 9.74 -1.51
N TRP A 21 0.28 9.99 -0.95
CA TRP A 21 -0.99 10.07 -1.68
C TRP A 21 -1.39 11.48 -2.11
N ASP A 22 -0.65 12.53 -1.72
CA ASP A 22 -0.99 13.93 -2.01
C ASP A 22 -1.10 14.21 -3.52
N VAL A 23 -0.31 13.49 -4.33
CA VAL A 23 -0.38 13.61 -5.78
C VAL A 23 -1.42 12.69 -6.44
N VAL A 24 -1.90 11.65 -5.75
CA VAL A 24 -2.94 10.72 -6.25
C VAL A 24 -4.34 11.13 -5.80
N ALA A 25 -4.50 11.52 -4.53
CA ALA A 25 -5.80 11.81 -3.95
C ALA A 25 -6.59 12.92 -4.67
N PRO A 26 -6.00 14.07 -5.06
CA PRO A 26 -6.73 15.09 -5.83
C PRO A 26 -7.21 14.58 -7.20
N ARG A 27 -6.46 13.63 -7.80
CA ARG A 27 -6.85 12.99 -9.06
C ARG A 27 -8.06 12.08 -8.88
N LEU A 28 -8.10 11.34 -7.78
CA LEU A 28 -9.27 10.51 -7.42
C LEU A 28 -10.51 11.36 -7.18
N VAL A 29 -10.37 12.51 -6.51
CA VAL A 29 -11.48 13.47 -6.33
C VAL A 29 -12.03 13.93 -7.67
N ARG A 30 -11.16 14.31 -8.63
CA ARG A 30 -11.60 14.69 -9.99
C ARG A 30 -12.27 13.55 -10.76
N LEU A 31 -11.95 12.29 -10.41
CA LEU A 31 -12.61 11.09 -10.98
C LEU A 31 -13.87 10.67 -10.22
N GLY A 32 -14.36 11.51 -9.26
CA GLY A 32 -15.61 11.29 -8.53
C GLY A 32 -15.49 10.34 -7.34
N HIS A 33 -14.31 10.16 -6.76
CA HIS A 33 -14.09 9.36 -5.56
C HIS A 33 -13.89 10.22 -4.32
N HIS A 34 -14.07 9.63 -3.14
CA HIS A 34 -13.79 10.24 -1.84
C HIS A 34 -12.60 9.53 -1.17
N PRO A 35 -11.35 9.98 -1.43
CA PRO A 35 -10.15 9.38 -0.85
C PRO A 35 -9.91 9.90 0.57
N VAL A 36 -9.58 8.96 1.48
CA VAL A 36 -9.08 9.25 2.82
C VAL A 36 -7.75 8.55 2.99
N ALA A 37 -6.70 9.31 3.32
CA ALA A 37 -5.38 8.82 3.68
C ALA A 37 -5.10 9.09 5.15
N TYR A 38 -4.34 8.23 5.81
CA TYR A 38 -3.96 8.40 7.21
C TYR A 38 -2.51 7.96 7.44
N ASP A 39 -1.88 8.53 8.46
CA ASP A 39 -0.59 8.05 8.93
C ASP A 39 -0.78 6.81 9.78
N GLN A 40 -0.16 5.70 9.40
CA GLN A 40 -0.18 4.49 10.22
C GLN A 40 0.60 4.70 11.52
N ARG A 41 0.31 3.92 12.57
CA ARG A 41 1.05 3.98 13.84
C ARG A 41 2.56 4.01 13.63
N GLY A 42 3.27 4.82 14.40
CA GLY A 42 4.72 5.00 14.29
C GLY A 42 5.15 6.01 13.24
N HIS A 43 4.29 6.37 12.28
CA HIS A 43 4.61 7.22 11.14
C HIS A 43 3.97 8.61 11.24
N GLY A 44 4.46 9.53 10.43
CA GLY A 44 3.90 10.86 10.26
C GLY A 44 3.54 11.54 11.57
N ARG A 45 2.28 11.96 11.69
CA ARG A 45 1.71 12.63 12.87
C ARG A 45 1.00 11.67 13.82
N SER A 46 0.85 10.39 13.46
CA SER A 46 0.22 9.39 14.34
C SER A 46 1.07 9.05 15.55
N SER A 47 0.44 8.45 16.57
CA SER A 47 1.09 7.99 17.79
C SER A 47 2.21 6.99 17.51
N LYS A 48 3.24 6.99 18.35
CA LYS A 48 4.44 6.17 18.22
C LYS A 48 4.62 5.25 19.44
N PRO A 49 3.68 4.29 19.63
CA PRO A 49 3.77 3.37 20.77
C PRO A 49 5.04 2.53 20.70
N SER A 50 5.47 1.98 21.83
CA SER A 50 6.63 1.11 21.90
C SER A 50 6.37 -0.32 21.37
N SER A 51 5.09 -0.70 21.14
CA SER A 51 4.68 -2.05 20.70
C SER A 51 3.45 -2.01 19.79
N GLY A 52 2.97 -3.18 19.36
CA GLY A 52 1.75 -3.31 18.56
C GLY A 52 1.95 -3.01 17.07
N TYR A 53 3.07 -3.39 16.50
CA TYR A 53 3.38 -3.18 15.07
C TYR A 53 3.11 -4.41 14.18
N GLY A 54 2.49 -5.44 14.73
CA GLY A 54 2.01 -6.59 13.95
C GLY A 54 0.71 -6.30 13.19
N PHE A 55 0.38 -7.15 12.23
CA PHE A 55 -0.77 -6.96 11.34
C PHE A 55 -2.11 -6.95 12.07
N GLU A 56 -2.27 -7.70 13.15
CA GLU A 56 -3.50 -7.65 13.96
C GLU A 56 -3.82 -6.21 14.39
N ARG A 57 -2.84 -5.51 14.95
CA ARG A 57 -3.04 -4.16 15.47
C ARG A 57 -3.12 -3.11 14.37
N THR A 58 -2.26 -3.21 13.33
CA THR A 58 -2.29 -2.24 12.22
C THR A 58 -3.56 -2.37 11.38
N THR A 59 -4.11 -3.59 11.24
CA THR A 59 -5.42 -3.81 10.63
C THR A 59 -6.55 -3.26 11.50
N ALA A 60 -6.48 -3.44 12.82
CA ALA A 60 -7.45 -2.85 13.76
C ALA A 60 -7.45 -1.31 13.70
N ASP A 61 -6.28 -0.67 13.51
CA ASP A 61 -6.21 0.77 13.29
C ASP A 61 -6.91 1.18 11.99
N ALA A 62 -6.69 0.46 10.89
CA ALA A 62 -7.37 0.74 9.64
C ALA A 62 -8.90 0.59 9.77
N VAL A 63 -9.39 -0.43 10.50
CA VAL A 63 -10.81 -0.58 10.85
C VAL A 63 -11.32 0.61 11.64
N ALA A 64 -10.55 1.09 12.63
CA ALA A 64 -10.91 2.25 13.43
C ALA A 64 -10.97 3.53 12.58
N VAL A 65 -10.04 3.73 11.64
CA VAL A 65 -10.07 4.85 10.67
C VAL A 65 -11.32 4.79 9.81
N ILE A 66 -11.66 3.62 9.22
CA ILE A 66 -12.88 3.45 8.41
C ILE A 66 -14.12 3.89 9.20
N ARG A 67 -14.21 3.49 10.48
CA ARG A 67 -15.35 3.83 11.34
C ARG A 67 -15.37 5.32 11.71
N ALA A 68 -14.23 5.85 12.14
CA ALA A 68 -14.12 7.24 12.58
C ALA A 68 -14.38 8.24 11.43
N THR A 69 -13.96 7.92 10.22
CA THR A 69 -14.19 8.73 9.01
C THR A 69 -15.51 8.41 8.32
N ARG A 70 -16.31 7.48 8.86
CA ARG A 70 -17.63 7.06 8.35
C ARG A 70 -17.60 6.56 6.89
N LEU A 71 -16.46 6.02 6.44
CA LEU A 71 -16.36 5.42 5.11
C LEU A 71 -17.31 4.21 5.00
N ARG A 72 -18.04 4.15 3.89
CA ARG A 72 -19.05 3.11 3.64
C ARG A 72 -18.50 2.03 2.73
N ARG A 73 -17.96 0.94 3.32
CA ARG A 73 -17.35 -0.16 2.58
C ARG A 73 -16.34 0.35 1.53
N PRO A 74 -15.28 1.07 1.95
CA PRO A 74 -14.34 1.67 1.03
C PRO A 74 -13.63 0.62 0.17
N LEU A 75 -13.21 1.03 -1.04
CA LEU A 75 -12.11 0.38 -1.73
C LEU A 75 -10.82 0.68 -0.95
N VAL A 76 -10.12 -0.36 -0.53
CA VAL A 76 -8.86 -0.19 0.22
C VAL A 76 -7.69 -0.26 -0.75
N VAL A 77 -6.86 0.77 -0.80
CA VAL A 77 -5.66 0.84 -1.64
C VAL A 77 -4.45 0.94 -0.74
N GLY A 78 -3.62 -0.09 -0.73
CA GLY A 78 -2.38 -0.10 0.05
C GLY A 78 -1.16 -0.09 -0.85
N HIS A 79 -0.14 0.70 -0.49
CA HIS A 79 1.16 0.72 -1.15
C HIS A 79 2.21 0.03 -0.28
N SER A 80 3.03 -0.84 -0.87
CA SER A 80 4.13 -1.53 -0.18
C SER A 80 3.64 -2.27 1.07
N TRP A 81 4.14 -1.97 2.28
CA TRP A 81 3.61 -2.49 3.54
C TRP A 81 2.11 -2.22 3.72
N GLY A 82 1.61 -1.07 3.26
CA GLY A 82 0.17 -0.77 3.27
C GLY A 82 -0.65 -1.76 2.42
N ALA A 83 -0.06 -2.34 1.38
CA ALA A 83 -0.71 -3.41 0.60
C ALA A 83 -0.88 -4.69 1.42
N ASN A 84 0.05 -5.00 2.31
CA ASN A 84 -0.09 -6.12 3.22
C ASN A 84 -1.20 -5.89 4.26
N VAL A 85 -1.37 -4.64 4.73
CA VAL A 85 -2.51 -4.25 5.59
C VAL A 85 -3.83 -4.33 4.81
N ALA A 86 -3.85 -3.87 3.55
CA ALA A 86 -5.03 -3.99 2.68
C ALA A 86 -5.41 -5.46 2.41
N LEU A 87 -4.42 -6.35 2.25
CA LEU A 87 -4.62 -7.79 2.12
C LEU A 87 -5.28 -8.39 3.39
N GLU A 88 -4.82 -8.01 4.58
CA GLU A 88 -5.44 -8.44 5.84
C GLU A 88 -6.91 -7.99 5.92
N LEU A 89 -7.20 -6.74 5.55
CA LEU A 89 -8.58 -6.24 5.51
C LEU A 89 -9.44 -7.05 4.53
N ALA A 90 -8.95 -7.30 3.31
CA ALA A 90 -9.67 -8.06 2.30
C ALA A 90 -9.93 -9.52 2.72
N ALA A 91 -8.95 -10.14 3.40
CA ALA A 91 -9.03 -11.54 3.82
C ALA A 91 -9.85 -11.74 5.10
N ARG A 92 -9.71 -10.83 6.09
CA ARG A 92 -10.31 -11.00 7.43
C ARG A 92 -11.56 -10.16 7.67
N HIS A 93 -11.73 -9.05 6.91
CA HIS A 93 -12.86 -8.13 7.05
C HIS A 93 -13.63 -7.90 5.74
N PRO A 94 -13.99 -8.96 4.97
CA PRO A 94 -14.58 -8.82 3.64
C PRO A 94 -15.93 -8.10 3.62
N ARG A 95 -16.63 -8.02 4.77
CA ARG A 95 -17.89 -7.27 4.89
C ARG A 95 -17.67 -5.76 5.06
N LEU A 96 -16.49 -5.36 5.52
CA LEU A 96 -16.15 -3.96 5.81
C LEU A 96 -15.68 -3.20 4.56
N VAL A 97 -15.11 -3.89 3.56
CA VAL A 97 -14.51 -3.29 2.37
C VAL A 97 -15.27 -3.69 1.10
N SER A 98 -15.24 -2.88 0.06
CA SER A 98 -15.83 -3.21 -1.25
C SER A 98 -14.88 -4.01 -2.13
N GLY A 99 -13.57 -3.86 -1.92
CA GLY A 99 -12.48 -4.51 -2.62
C GLY A 99 -11.14 -4.02 -2.10
N ALA A 100 -10.05 -4.53 -2.68
CA ALA A 100 -8.69 -4.11 -2.35
C ALA A 100 -7.82 -3.92 -3.60
N ILE A 101 -6.89 -2.95 -3.53
CA ILE A 101 -5.77 -2.84 -4.48
C ILE A 101 -4.47 -2.99 -3.69
N LEU A 102 -3.69 -3.98 -4.06
CA LEU A 102 -2.40 -4.30 -3.50
C LEU A 102 -1.32 -3.71 -4.43
N LEU A 103 -0.91 -2.46 -4.16
CA LEU A 103 0.04 -1.73 -4.99
C LEU A 103 1.47 -1.97 -4.49
N GLU A 104 2.28 -2.63 -5.30
CA GLU A 104 3.71 -2.91 -5.00
C GLU A 104 3.97 -3.64 -3.68
N GLY A 105 3.03 -4.49 -3.24
CA GLY A 105 3.15 -5.30 -2.03
C GLY A 105 1.99 -6.27 -1.85
N GLY A 106 2.04 -7.10 -0.81
CA GLY A 106 0.95 -7.99 -0.44
C GLY A 106 0.73 -9.20 -1.37
N PHE A 107 1.65 -9.51 -2.29
CA PHE A 107 1.49 -10.60 -3.27
C PHE A 107 2.62 -11.63 -3.29
N SER A 108 3.59 -11.49 -2.38
CA SER A 108 4.63 -12.49 -2.15
C SER A 108 5.10 -12.46 -0.71
N SER A 109 5.38 -13.62 -0.13
CA SER A 109 5.91 -13.73 1.23
C SER A 109 7.38 -13.37 1.24
N MET A 110 7.79 -12.49 2.14
CA MET A 110 9.19 -12.05 2.23
C MET A 110 10.12 -13.21 2.63
N ARG A 111 9.61 -14.15 3.44
CA ARG A 111 10.34 -15.34 3.86
C ARG A 111 10.70 -16.31 2.73
N ASP A 112 10.02 -16.23 1.59
CA ASP A 112 10.35 -17.03 0.41
C ASP A 112 11.67 -16.58 -0.25
N ARG A 113 12.14 -15.36 0.08
CA ARG A 113 13.35 -14.75 -0.48
C ARG A 113 14.48 -14.60 0.52
N PHE A 114 14.16 -14.34 1.78
CA PHE A 114 15.12 -14.02 2.80
C PHE A 114 14.81 -14.76 4.11
N ASP A 115 15.82 -15.36 4.73
CA ASP A 115 15.76 -15.63 6.15
C ASP A 115 15.71 -14.30 6.94
N TRP A 116 15.32 -14.37 8.21
CA TRP A 116 15.16 -13.15 9.02
C TRP A 116 16.45 -12.34 9.19
N ARG A 117 17.61 -13.02 9.31
CA ARG A 117 18.91 -12.36 9.47
C ARG A 117 19.24 -11.53 8.22
N THR A 118 19.06 -12.10 7.05
CA THR A 118 19.26 -11.45 5.76
C THR A 118 18.26 -10.32 5.54
N ALA A 119 16.95 -10.55 5.76
CA ALA A 119 15.94 -9.51 5.67
C ALA A 119 16.26 -8.31 6.57
N LYS A 120 16.61 -8.56 7.82
CA LYS A 120 17.03 -7.52 8.77
C LYS A 120 18.26 -6.75 8.30
N ARG A 121 19.25 -7.42 7.73
CA ARG A 121 20.49 -6.77 7.26
C ARG A 121 20.21 -5.88 6.03
N VAL A 122 19.49 -6.41 5.06
CA VAL A 122 19.28 -5.74 3.74
C VAL A 122 18.23 -4.64 3.81
N LEU A 123 17.16 -4.82 4.63
CA LEU A 123 16.01 -3.93 4.68
C LEU A 123 15.97 -3.06 5.95
N SER A 124 17.02 -3.06 6.76
CA SER A 124 17.14 -2.11 7.86
C SER A 124 17.22 -0.67 7.33
N PRO A 125 16.54 0.29 7.99
CA PRO A 125 16.63 1.67 7.56
C PRO A 125 18.06 2.20 7.70
N PRO A 126 18.53 3.04 6.77
CA PRO A 126 19.83 3.71 6.90
C PRO A 126 19.83 4.64 8.12
N ALA A 127 21.00 4.89 8.66
CA ALA A 127 21.20 5.87 9.69
C ALA A 127 21.46 7.23 9.05
N PHE A 128 20.46 8.10 9.03
CA PHE A 128 20.58 9.45 8.44
C PHE A 128 20.19 10.58 9.43
N GLY A 129 19.99 10.25 10.71
CA GLY A 129 19.67 11.27 11.71
C GLY A 129 20.81 12.27 11.91
N GLY A 130 20.47 13.57 12.02
CA GLY A 130 21.43 14.63 12.27
C GLY A 130 22.12 15.22 11.03
N ILE A 131 21.78 14.77 9.80
CA ILE A 131 22.30 15.42 8.58
C ILE A 131 21.52 16.71 8.29
N PRO A 132 22.14 17.72 7.61
CA PRO A 132 21.45 18.92 7.16
C PRO A 132 20.28 18.59 6.24
N VAL A 133 19.18 19.35 6.34
CA VAL A 133 17.97 19.13 5.51
C VAL A 133 18.26 19.19 4.03
N GLU A 134 19.14 20.10 3.60
CA GLU A 134 19.51 20.22 2.17
C GLU A 134 20.27 19.00 1.67
N ALA A 135 21.19 18.45 2.45
CA ALA A 135 21.88 17.20 2.12
C ALA A 135 20.92 16.01 2.03
N PHE A 136 19.88 15.99 2.90
CA PHE A 136 18.83 14.97 2.85
C PHE A 136 17.98 15.09 1.57
N LEU A 137 17.59 16.31 1.18
CA LEU A 137 16.80 16.55 -0.04
C LEU A 137 17.61 16.31 -1.31
N SER A 138 18.90 16.66 -1.31
CA SER A 138 19.80 16.42 -2.46
C SER A 138 19.97 14.92 -2.77
N GLY A 139 19.81 14.05 -1.78
CA GLY A 139 19.85 12.59 -1.96
C GLY A 139 18.59 11.97 -2.57
N ILE A 140 17.52 12.75 -2.81
CA ILE A 140 16.25 12.21 -3.34
C ILE A 140 16.45 11.43 -4.64
N PRO A 141 17.11 11.95 -5.70
CA PRO A 141 17.23 11.22 -6.96
C PRO A 141 17.99 9.91 -6.83
N GLU A 142 19.07 9.92 -6.06
CA GLU A 142 19.92 8.72 -5.83
C GLU A 142 19.16 7.61 -5.08
N HIS A 143 18.42 7.98 -4.04
CA HIS A 143 17.80 7.00 -3.13
C HIS A 143 16.42 6.53 -3.59
N THR A 144 15.71 7.34 -4.40
CA THR A 144 14.33 7.03 -4.80
C THR A 144 14.16 6.81 -6.30
N GLY A 145 15.09 7.26 -7.12
CA GLY A 145 14.95 7.30 -8.58
C GLY A 145 13.93 8.34 -9.07
N LEU A 146 13.51 9.27 -8.20
CA LEU A 146 12.56 10.34 -8.51
C LEU A 146 13.30 11.67 -8.71
N ALA A 147 12.79 12.53 -9.61
CA ALA A 147 13.29 13.90 -9.71
C ALA A 147 12.93 14.67 -8.43
N ARG A 148 13.84 15.53 -7.98
CA ARG A 148 13.59 16.45 -6.88
C ARG A 148 12.65 17.56 -7.35
N THR A 149 11.40 17.55 -6.89
CA THR A 149 10.39 18.59 -7.13
C THR A 149 9.78 19.03 -5.81
N PRO A 150 9.13 20.21 -5.74
CA PRO A 150 8.49 20.68 -4.51
C PRO A 150 7.50 19.68 -3.91
N GLU A 151 6.77 18.94 -4.75
CA GLU A 151 5.83 17.92 -4.30
C GLU A 151 6.56 16.73 -3.68
N ILE A 152 7.65 16.26 -4.30
CA ILE A 152 8.47 15.16 -3.77
C ILE A 152 9.17 15.58 -2.49
N GLU A 153 9.73 16.80 -2.43
CA GLU A 153 10.32 17.34 -1.20
C GLU A 153 9.31 17.35 -0.05
N THR A 154 8.08 17.81 -0.30
CA THR A 154 7.00 17.82 0.70
C THR A 154 6.75 16.42 1.24
N VAL A 155 6.64 15.42 0.37
CA VAL A 155 6.46 14.02 0.77
C VAL A 155 7.65 13.54 1.61
N VAL A 156 8.88 13.75 1.14
CA VAL A 156 10.11 13.29 1.81
C VAL A 156 10.31 13.99 3.15
N LEU A 157 10.05 15.29 3.27
CA LEU A 157 10.10 16.03 4.53
C LEU A 157 9.04 15.56 5.54
N SER A 158 7.92 15.03 5.09
CA SER A 158 6.90 14.46 5.98
C SER A 158 7.39 13.22 6.76
N LEU A 159 8.43 12.56 6.28
CA LEU A 159 9.02 11.35 6.88
C LEU A 159 9.93 11.67 8.07
N VAL A 160 10.37 12.91 8.16
CA VAL A 160 11.35 13.38 9.13
C VAL A 160 10.82 14.52 10.00
N ARG A 161 11.50 14.78 11.10
CA ARG A 161 11.41 16.01 11.88
C ARG A 161 12.68 16.81 11.60
N VAL A 162 12.55 18.07 11.34
CA VAL A 162 13.69 19.02 11.27
C VAL A 162 13.81 19.69 12.64
N ASP A 163 15.00 19.69 13.21
CA ASP A 163 15.28 20.37 14.49
C ASP A 163 15.62 21.86 14.29
N GLY A 164 15.84 22.57 15.41
CA GLY A 164 16.16 24.01 15.40
C GLY A 164 17.50 24.38 14.73
N HIS A 165 18.34 23.39 14.42
CA HIS A 165 19.60 23.54 13.68
C HIS A 165 19.51 23.13 12.22
N GLY A 166 18.28 22.91 11.70
CA GLY A 166 18.05 22.50 10.30
C GLY A 166 18.50 21.06 10.00
N ARG A 167 18.53 20.18 11.01
CA ARG A 167 18.94 18.78 10.85
C ARG A 167 17.74 17.85 10.88
N VAL A 168 17.75 16.83 10.00
CA VAL A 168 16.66 15.87 9.90
C VAL A 168 16.82 14.69 10.86
N HIS A 169 15.67 14.23 11.38
CA HIS A 169 15.57 13.05 12.25
C HIS A 169 14.38 12.20 11.81
N PRO A 170 14.53 10.88 11.63
CA PRO A 170 13.41 10.01 11.26
C PRO A 170 12.24 10.10 12.24
N ARG A 171 11.02 10.19 11.74
CA ARG A 171 9.81 10.12 12.58
C ARG A 171 9.55 8.70 13.07
N LEU A 172 9.85 7.69 12.24
CA LEU A 172 9.76 6.28 12.62
C LEU A 172 11.05 5.86 13.32
N ALA A 173 10.97 5.51 14.59
CA ALA A 173 12.10 4.97 15.33
C ALA A 173 12.60 3.65 14.72
N ARG A 174 13.92 3.47 14.61
CA ARG A 174 14.55 2.25 14.06
C ARG A 174 14.01 0.97 14.72
N ALA A 175 13.82 0.96 16.03
CA ALA A 175 13.27 -0.18 16.74
C ALA A 175 11.85 -0.55 16.27
N ASN A 176 11.01 0.44 15.98
CA ASN A 176 9.66 0.24 15.49
C ASN A 176 9.65 -0.18 14.02
N HIS A 177 10.55 0.37 13.19
CA HIS A 177 10.78 -0.09 11.83
C HIS A 177 11.09 -1.60 11.80
N LEU A 178 12.01 -2.05 12.65
CA LEU A 178 12.38 -3.47 12.70
C LEU A 178 11.24 -4.38 13.18
N LYS A 179 10.34 -3.90 14.04
CA LYS A 179 9.13 -4.64 14.44
C LYS A 179 8.16 -4.80 13.27
N ILE A 180 7.96 -3.76 12.46
CA ILE A 180 7.15 -3.82 11.25
C ILE A 180 7.80 -4.75 10.23
N LEU A 181 9.10 -4.63 10.01
CA LEU A 181 9.84 -5.48 9.08
C LEU A 181 9.73 -6.96 9.48
N HIS A 182 9.80 -7.27 10.78
CA HIS A 182 9.61 -8.63 11.28
C HIS A 182 8.19 -9.14 11.02
N ALA A 183 7.17 -8.30 11.23
CA ALA A 183 5.78 -8.65 10.92
C ALA A 183 5.59 -8.91 9.41
N LEU A 184 6.20 -8.09 8.54
CA LEU A 184 6.20 -8.29 7.09
C LEU A 184 6.87 -9.62 6.70
N TRP A 185 8.03 -9.92 7.30
CA TRP A 185 8.73 -11.16 7.04
C TRP A 185 7.93 -12.37 7.48
N ALA A 186 7.25 -12.28 8.62
CA ALA A 186 6.46 -13.38 9.18
C ALA A 186 5.10 -13.60 8.48
N GLN A 187 4.59 -12.61 7.72
CA GLN A 187 3.27 -12.71 7.08
C GLN A 187 3.29 -13.75 5.95
N ASP A 188 2.33 -14.67 5.99
CA ASP A 188 2.07 -15.61 4.90
C ASP A 188 1.05 -15.03 3.94
N THR A 189 1.55 -14.38 2.87
CA THR A 189 0.69 -13.73 1.88
C THR A 189 -0.09 -14.73 1.04
N ASP A 190 0.45 -15.92 0.76
CA ASP A 190 -0.21 -16.94 -0.05
C ASP A 190 -1.45 -17.49 0.68
N VAL A 191 -1.34 -17.73 1.99
CA VAL A 191 -2.49 -18.13 2.83
C VAL A 191 -3.55 -17.05 2.85
N LEU A 192 -3.16 -15.79 2.98
CA LEU A 192 -4.12 -14.67 2.99
C LEU A 192 -4.79 -14.47 1.65
N LEU A 193 -4.05 -14.50 0.53
CA LEU A 193 -4.60 -14.39 -0.83
C LEU A 193 -5.68 -15.45 -1.08
N ARG A 194 -5.46 -16.70 -0.68
CA ARG A 194 -6.46 -17.77 -0.80
C ARG A 194 -7.72 -17.55 0.05
N ARG A 195 -7.66 -16.71 1.08
CA ARG A 195 -8.79 -16.33 1.93
C ARG A 195 -9.58 -15.13 1.44
N VAL A 196 -9.06 -14.40 0.47
CA VAL A 196 -9.74 -13.22 -0.11
C VAL A 196 -11.08 -13.62 -0.73
N ARG A 197 -12.12 -12.84 -0.44
CA ARG A 197 -13.50 -13.06 -0.94
C ARG A 197 -14.10 -11.81 -1.58
N VAL A 198 -13.34 -10.71 -1.66
CA VAL A 198 -13.75 -9.46 -2.30
C VAL A 198 -12.91 -9.23 -3.54
N PRO A 199 -13.41 -8.50 -4.56
CA PRO A 199 -12.60 -8.13 -5.70
C PRO A 199 -11.27 -7.55 -5.25
N THR A 200 -10.16 -8.11 -5.76
CA THR A 200 -8.82 -7.66 -5.36
C THR A 200 -7.92 -7.58 -6.58
N LEU A 201 -7.30 -6.41 -6.76
CA LEU A 201 -6.30 -6.17 -7.80
C LEU A 201 -4.91 -6.16 -7.16
N VAL A 202 -4.04 -7.03 -7.62
CA VAL A 202 -2.60 -6.90 -7.42
C VAL A 202 -2.06 -6.04 -8.56
N LEU A 203 -1.52 -4.87 -8.22
CA LEU A 203 -0.94 -3.93 -9.17
C LEU A 203 0.55 -3.79 -8.89
N ALA A 204 1.37 -4.54 -9.62
CA ALA A 204 2.82 -4.58 -9.41
C ALA A 204 3.55 -3.69 -10.41
N ALA A 205 4.50 -2.90 -9.93
CA ALA A 205 5.34 -2.07 -10.80
C ALA A 205 6.42 -2.90 -11.49
N ARG A 206 6.77 -2.53 -12.70
CA ARG A 206 7.94 -3.04 -13.42
C ARG A 206 8.57 -1.95 -14.28
N THR A 207 9.87 -1.92 -14.35
CA THR A 207 10.63 -1.14 -15.34
C THR A 207 10.79 -1.96 -16.62
N ARG A 208 10.95 -1.28 -17.76
CA ARG A 208 11.25 -1.96 -19.04
C ARG A 208 12.65 -2.52 -19.03
N ASP A 209 13.59 -1.70 -18.58
CA ASP A 209 14.99 -2.05 -18.47
C ASP A 209 15.29 -2.45 -17.03
N VAL A 210 15.62 -3.71 -16.83
CA VAL A 210 15.98 -4.26 -15.52
C VAL A 210 17.49 -4.28 -15.41
N ALA A 211 18.04 -3.52 -14.47
CA ALA A 211 19.46 -3.54 -14.19
C ALA A 211 19.92 -4.95 -13.76
N PRO A 212 21.15 -5.38 -14.09
CA PRO A 212 21.62 -6.75 -13.80
C PRO A 212 21.49 -7.14 -12.33
N ASP A 213 21.74 -6.22 -11.41
CA ASP A 213 21.61 -6.41 -9.95
C ASP A 213 20.15 -6.56 -9.49
N GLN A 214 19.18 -6.13 -10.31
CA GLN A 214 17.74 -6.24 -10.07
C GLN A 214 17.09 -7.49 -10.71
N ALA A 215 17.85 -8.26 -11.50
CA ALA A 215 17.31 -9.37 -12.29
C ALA A 215 16.67 -10.46 -11.42
N ASP A 216 17.29 -10.82 -10.29
CA ASP A 216 16.73 -11.81 -9.35
C ASP A 216 15.43 -11.33 -8.71
N PHE A 217 15.36 -10.04 -8.38
CA PHE A 217 14.15 -9.44 -7.86
C PHE A 217 13.02 -9.43 -8.89
N ALA A 218 13.33 -9.08 -10.13
CA ALA A 218 12.37 -9.07 -11.23
C ALA A 218 11.83 -10.49 -11.52
N ARG A 219 12.71 -11.52 -11.49
CA ARG A 219 12.30 -12.93 -11.62
C ARG A 219 11.37 -13.35 -10.48
N ALA A 220 11.72 -13.06 -9.24
CA ALA A 220 10.88 -13.38 -8.08
C ALA A 220 9.50 -12.71 -8.15
N LYS A 221 9.42 -11.45 -8.62
CA LYS A 221 8.14 -10.77 -8.88
C LYS A 221 7.33 -11.47 -9.98
N ALA A 222 7.97 -11.89 -11.07
CA ALA A 222 7.30 -12.61 -12.15
C ALA A 222 6.74 -13.96 -11.67
N ASP A 223 7.47 -14.67 -10.83
CA ASP A 223 7.03 -15.93 -10.22
C ASP A 223 5.83 -15.71 -9.29
N ALA A 224 5.89 -14.69 -8.45
CA ALA A 224 4.76 -14.30 -7.61
C ALA A 224 3.54 -13.93 -8.46
N ALA A 225 3.72 -13.20 -9.56
CA ALA A 225 2.64 -12.88 -10.49
C ALA A 225 1.98 -14.14 -11.09
N ARG A 226 2.77 -15.17 -11.44
CA ARG A 226 2.23 -16.46 -11.92
C ARG A 226 1.41 -17.16 -10.84
N ARG A 227 1.92 -17.20 -9.60
CA ARG A 227 1.18 -17.79 -8.45
C ARG A 227 -0.13 -17.07 -8.19
N VAL A 228 -0.13 -15.73 -8.18
CA VAL A 228 -1.34 -14.93 -7.95
C VAL A 228 -2.38 -15.18 -9.06
N ARG A 229 -1.97 -15.19 -10.32
CA ARG A 229 -2.88 -15.46 -11.45
C ARG A 229 -3.49 -16.87 -11.38
N ALA A 230 -2.77 -17.85 -10.88
CA ALA A 230 -3.27 -19.21 -10.68
C ALA A 230 -4.35 -19.30 -9.60
N ILE A 231 -4.45 -18.34 -8.68
CA ILE A 231 -5.55 -18.31 -7.70
C ILE A 231 -6.88 -17.98 -8.40
N GLY A 232 -6.86 -17.09 -9.39
CA GLY A 232 -8.06 -16.67 -10.13
C GLY A 232 -8.99 -15.79 -9.32
N SER A 233 -10.26 -15.71 -9.76
CA SER A 233 -11.29 -14.88 -9.12
C SER A 233 -11.45 -15.20 -7.61
N PRO A 234 -11.58 -14.18 -6.76
CA PRO A 234 -11.83 -12.75 -7.07
C PRO A 234 -10.55 -11.91 -7.21
N ILE A 235 -9.38 -12.50 -7.44
CA ILE A 235 -8.10 -11.79 -7.54
C ILE A 235 -7.69 -11.64 -9.01
N THR A 236 -7.28 -10.45 -9.39
CA THR A 236 -6.67 -10.13 -10.67
C THR A 236 -5.27 -9.57 -10.48
N PHE A 237 -4.41 -9.73 -11.48
CA PHE A 237 -3.04 -9.23 -11.46
C PHE A 237 -2.75 -8.38 -12.71
N GLU A 238 -2.24 -7.18 -12.48
CA GLU A 238 -1.78 -6.28 -13.54
C GLU A 238 -0.38 -5.75 -13.26
N TRP A 239 0.35 -5.45 -14.34
CA TRP A 239 1.57 -4.69 -14.30
C TRP A 239 1.29 -3.20 -14.54
N ILE A 240 2.00 -2.34 -13.81
CA ILE A 240 2.11 -0.92 -14.11
C ILE A 240 3.58 -0.59 -14.38
N GLU A 241 3.85 0.21 -15.42
CA GLU A 241 5.22 0.66 -15.69
C GLU A 241 5.63 1.67 -14.62
N GLY A 242 6.77 1.44 -13.98
CA GLY A 242 7.32 2.33 -12.96
C GLY A 242 8.20 1.62 -11.95
N ILE A 243 8.69 2.42 -11.00
CA ILE A 243 9.50 2.00 -9.85
C ILE A 243 8.62 1.66 -8.63
N HIS A 244 9.24 1.27 -7.51
CA HIS A 244 8.52 0.96 -6.27
C HIS A 244 7.61 2.10 -5.82
N ASP A 245 8.08 3.35 -5.88
CA ASP A 245 7.30 4.54 -5.52
C ASP A 245 6.42 5.05 -6.68
N VAL A 246 5.77 4.12 -7.38
CA VAL A 246 4.87 4.40 -8.51
C VAL A 246 3.74 5.40 -8.19
N PRO A 247 3.22 5.54 -6.96
CA PRO A 247 2.27 6.60 -6.64
C PRO A 247 2.83 8.00 -6.87
N LEU A 248 4.12 8.20 -6.61
CA LEU A 248 4.82 9.47 -6.83
C LEU A 248 5.27 9.63 -8.28
N GLN A 249 5.79 8.54 -8.89
CA GLN A 249 6.31 8.57 -10.24
C GLN A 249 5.22 8.68 -11.31
N ARG A 250 4.08 7.99 -11.13
CA ARG A 250 3.00 7.85 -12.12
C ARG A 250 1.61 8.10 -11.50
N PRO A 251 1.41 9.24 -10.80
CA PRO A 251 0.17 9.47 -10.03
C PRO A 251 -1.09 9.40 -10.87
N GLU A 252 -1.06 9.88 -12.12
CA GLU A 252 -2.19 9.82 -13.04
C GLU A 252 -2.54 8.37 -13.43
N ALA A 253 -1.53 7.56 -13.75
CA ALA A 253 -1.74 6.16 -14.11
C ALA A 253 -2.30 5.36 -12.92
N VAL A 254 -1.79 5.60 -11.71
CA VAL A 254 -2.28 4.98 -10.48
C VAL A 254 -3.73 5.38 -10.22
N ALA A 255 -4.07 6.68 -10.27
CA ALA A 255 -5.43 7.16 -10.05
C ALA A 255 -6.44 6.54 -11.05
N ARG A 256 -6.09 6.49 -12.34
CA ARG A 256 -6.95 5.85 -13.37
C ARG A 256 -7.16 4.37 -13.12
N ARG A 257 -6.13 3.63 -12.67
CA ARG A 257 -6.26 2.20 -12.33
C ARG A 257 -7.17 1.98 -11.13
N ILE A 258 -7.03 2.82 -10.09
CA ILE A 258 -7.91 2.79 -8.91
C ILE A 258 -9.36 3.05 -9.34
N ALA A 259 -9.61 4.11 -10.10
CA ALA A 259 -10.95 4.49 -10.55
C ALA A 259 -11.58 3.43 -11.47
N ARG A 260 -10.80 2.83 -12.38
CA ARG A 260 -11.29 1.72 -13.22
C ARG A 260 -11.69 0.54 -12.37
N PHE A 261 -10.79 0.10 -11.47
CA PHE A 261 -11.06 -1.05 -10.63
C PHE A 261 -12.26 -0.83 -9.67
N ALA A 262 -12.45 0.38 -9.15
CA ALA A 262 -13.61 0.73 -8.34
C ALA A 262 -14.94 0.50 -9.09
N ARG A 263 -14.99 0.84 -10.39
CA ARG A 263 -16.17 0.57 -11.25
C ARG A 263 -16.38 -0.93 -11.45
N ASP A 264 -15.32 -1.68 -11.75
CA ASP A 264 -15.39 -3.12 -12.01
C ASP A 264 -15.80 -3.90 -10.76
N ALA A 265 -15.33 -3.50 -9.58
CA ALA A 265 -15.68 -4.10 -8.30
C ALA A 265 -17.18 -3.95 -7.96
N ARG A 266 -17.82 -2.85 -8.39
CA ARG A 266 -19.28 -2.66 -8.23
C ARG A 266 -20.10 -3.65 -9.07
N THR A 267 -19.67 -3.89 -10.30
CA THR A 267 -20.34 -4.85 -11.20
C THR A 267 -20.25 -6.27 -10.65
N PHE A 268 -19.12 -6.63 -10.07
CA PHE A 268 -18.93 -7.92 -9.39
C PHE A 268 -19.91 -8.10 -8.21
N ALA A 269 -20.06 -7.08 -7.37
CA ALA A 269 -21.01 -7.11 -6.24
C ALA A 269 -22.49 -7.18 -6.68
N GLY A 270 -22.83 -6.51 -7.78
CA GLY A 270 -24.18 -6.54 -8.38
C GLY A 270 -24.53 -7.89 -8.99
N GLY A 271 -23.58 -8.54 -9.69
CA GLY A 271 -23.76 -9.88 -10.25
C GLY A 271 -23.96 -10.96 -9.19
N ALA A 272 -23.19 -10.93 -8.11
CA ALA A 272 -23.32 -11.87 -7.01
C ALA A 272 -24.67 -11.74 -6.26
N ARG A 273 -25.26 -10.54 -6.20
CA ARG A 273 -26.60 -10.32 -5.63
C ARG A 273 -27.71 -10.86 -6.54
N ARG A 274 -27.59 -10.70 -7.87
CA ARG A 274 -28.57 -11.23 -8.84
C ARG A 274 -28.60 -12.76 -8.85
N MET A 275 -27.48 -13.43 -8.71
CA MET A 275 -27.42 -14.89 -8.60
C MET A 275 -28.07 -15.41 -7.33
N LYS A 276 -27.88 -14.75 -6.16
CA LYS A 276 -28.52 -15.14 -4.89
C LYS A 276 -30.03 -14.86 -4.88
N GLY A 277 -30.52 -13.86 -5.61
CA GLY A 277 -31.94 -13.57 -5.75
C GLY A 277 -32.71 -14.59 -6.58
N ARG A 278 -32.07 -15.21 -7.57
CA ARG A 278 -32.68 -16.25 -8.43
C ARG A 278 -32.95 -17.57 -7.71
N TRP A 279 -32.24 -17.86 -6.63
CA TRP A 279 -32.42 -19.09 -5.83
C TRP A 279 -33.47 -18.97 -4.71
N ARG A 280 -33.99 -17.75 -4.44
CA ARG A 280 -35.04 -17.54 -3.43
C ARG A 280 -36.45 -17.47 -4.01
N SER A 281 -36.62 -17.42 -5.34
CA SER A 281 -37.93 -17.37 -6.04
C SER A 281 -38.37 -18.70 -6.63
N SER A 282 -37.74 -19.83 -6.21
CA SER A 282 -38.08 -21.19 -6.66
C SER A 282 -38.30 -22.12 -5.45
N SER A 283 -38.99 -21.66 -4.44
CA SER A 283 -39.45 -22.49 -3.32
C SER A 283 -40.88 -22.11 -3.00
#